data_1b0de5aec45f0b9512dab2f145fadedb
#
_entry.id   1b0de5aec45f0b9512dab2f145fadedb
#
_cell.length_a   1.000
_cell.length_b   1.000
_cell.length_c   1.000
_cell.angle_alpha   90.00
_cell.angle_beta   90.00
_cell.angle_gamma   90.00
#
_symmetry.space_group_name_H-M   'P 1'
#
loop_
_entity.id
_entity.type
_entity.pdbx_description
1 polymer ?
#
loop_
_entity_poly.entity_id
_entity_poly.type
_entity_poly.pdbx_seq_one_letter_code
_entity_poly.pdbx_strand_id
1 'polypeptide(L)'
;MCSLLFLLPVVAWGQTTAFSEPHTPRYPRVRPKEGVKWWKMLYDGGMTRTASGQWYMEIPDGINDLSVMNFVDGYSFGPHAIFGYMSPSRQRFEVEETVRWAVSREALLAKGALRWYSPVERAVMVELHGGRHTEDYDHDPTMPMSQSLLATGIFGWNHYKLLERTDAGLRLAFPVGNDLDVRMHLAWERRREMENHKLTTIFGTHGQDNVPRLRVGKTASELMLYDGETDGDMALLNLEFNYQFGQQHVVFDDMTCLSRSSYPRFSLLTDLGMGKWHFASFDLRISGTNNLSRGEDELSYLVSGGAIYKHGDLSLTDWHHLDASRFWWQKDNALSRFVLLDNYELSTDRSWMEGHIQWASDRMLLTWLTRNGMFLKEYVQAHVVKVPTHRPHWELQYGIDLFRFWKFGVAVGFDDMTCRGAAFTMSLDINKARDFKNKKQQ
;
A
#
# COMPACT_ATOMS: atom_id res chain seq x y z
N MET A 1 -18.12 28.11 -5.29
CA MET A 1 -19.16 27.06 -5.19
C MET A 1 -19.12 26.00 -6.31
N CYS A 2 -18.54 26.26 -7.48
CA CYS A 2 -18.42 25.24 -8.54
C CYS A 2 -17.30 24.20 -8.33
N SER A 3 -16.34 24.47 -7.46
CA SER A 3 -15.20 23.54 -7.23
C SER A 3 -15.56 22.31 -6.36
N LEU A 4 -16.63 22.37 -5.57
CA LEU A 4 -17.03 21.27 -4.70
C LEU A 4 -17.66 20.08 -5.44
N LEU A 5 -18.29 20.32 -6.57
CA LEU A 5 -18.95 19.28 -7.37
C LEU A 5 -17.97 18.37 -8.13
N PHE A 6 -16.73 18.85 -8.37
CA PHE A 6 -15.68 18.04 -9.00
C PHE A 6 -14.91 17.13 -8.02
N LEU A 7 -14.96 17.40 -6.72
CA LEU A 7 -14.26 16.62 -5.71
C LEU A 7 -15.01 15.35 -5.27
N LEU A 8 -16.33 15.33 -5.37
CA LEU A 8 -17.14 14.19 -4.94
C LEU A 8 -16.89 12.87 -5.70
N PRO A 9 -16.65 12.87 -7.02
CA PRO A 9 -16.32 11.63 -7.72
C PRO A 9 -14.88 11.14 -7.48
N VAL A 10 -13.94 12.03 -7.12
CA VAL A 10 -12.54 11.68 -6.87
C VAL A 10 -12.37 10.85 -5.59
N VAL A 11 -13.25 11.03 -4.61
CA VAL A 11 -13.24 10.30 -3.33
C VAL A 11 -13.50 8.80 -3.51
N ALA A 12 -14.14 8.42 -4.59
CA ALA A 12 -14.67 7.07 -4.76
C ALA A 12 -13.67 6.06 -5.38
N TRP A 13 -12.48 6.45 -5.85
CA TRP A 13 -11.74 5.65 -6.83
C TRP A 13 -10.28 5.34 -6.50
N GLY A 14 -9.85 5.44 -5.24
CA GLY A 14 -8.47 5.21 -4.86
C GLY A 14 -8.08 3.75 -4.67
N GLN A 15 -7.53 3.11 -5.67
CA GLN A 15 -6.62 1.98 -5.51
C GLN A 15 -5.26 2.36 -6.11
N THR A 16 -4.42 2.94 -5.30
CA THR A 16 -2.99 2.96 -5.60
C THR A 16 -2.39 1.68 -5.04
N THR A 17 -1.69 0.99 -5.87
CA THR A 17 -0.92 -0.18 -5.51
C THR A 17 0.31 0.28 -4.76
N ALA A 18 0.26 0.21 -3.46
CA ALA A 18 1.45 0.09 -2.66
C ALA A 18 2.15 -1.24 -3.01
N PHE A 19 3.47 -1.23 -2.97
CA PHE A 19 4.33 -2.37 -3.32
C PHE A 19 4.18 -3.61 -2.43
N SER A 20 3.30 -3.58 -1.44
CA SER A 20 3.13 -4.61 -0.40
C SER A 20 2.20 -5.77 -0.75
N GLU A 21 1.42 -5.66 -1.82
CA GLU A 21 0.71 -6.87 -2.27
C GLU A 21 1.63 -7.71 -3.15
N PRO A 22 1.68 -9.05 -2.92
CA PRO A 22 2.37 -9.93 -3.83
C PRO A 22 1.91 -9.59 -5.24
N HIS A 23 2.83 -9.17 -6.10
CA HIS A 23 2.55 -8.93 -7.51
C HIS A 23 2.12 -10.24 -8.18
N THR A 24 0.94 -10.71 -7.84
CA THR A 24 0.21 -11.46 -8.84
C THR A 24 0.16 -10.53 -10.03
N PRO A 25 0.65 -10.94 -11.20
CA PRO A 25 0.57 -10.10 -12.38
C PRO A 25 -0.84 -9.52 -12.43
N ARG A 26 -0.95 -8.20 -12.55
CA ARG A 26 -2.26 -7.54 -12.67
C ARG A 26 -2.89 -8.02 -13.95
N TYR A 27 -3.64 -9.07 -13.84
CA TYR A 27 -4.47 -9.50 -14.94
C TYR A 27 -5.61 -8.49 -15.08
N PRO A 28 -6.02 -8.19 -16.31
CA PRO A 28 -7.13 -7.29 -16.52
C PRO A 28 -8.33 -7.78 -15.71
N ARG A 29 -8.69 -7.02 -14.69
CA ARG A 29 -9.73 -7.35 -13.70
C ARG A 29 -11.10 -7.54 -14.32
N VAL A 30 -11.31 -7.07 -15.52
CA VAL A 30 -12.56 -7.22 -16.26
C VAL A 30 -12.22 -7.28 -17.74
N ARG A 31 -12.76 -8.26 -18.48
CA ARG A 31 -12.78 -8.17 -19.94
C ARG A 31 -13.46 -6.84 -20.28
N PRO A 32 -12.77 -5.89 -20.94
CA PRO A 32 -13.41 -4.63 -21.29
C PRO A 32 -14.61 -4.97 -22.13
N LYS A 33 -15.77 -4.39 -21.80
CA LYS A 33 -16.89 -4.41 -22.73
C LYS A 33 -16.37 -3.81 -24.03
N GLU A 34 -16.46 -4.55 -25.12
CA GLU A 34 -16.15 -4.07 -26.45
C GLU A 34 -16.82 -2.71 -26.66
N GLY A 35 -16.07 -1.73 -27.13
CA GLY A 35 -16.61 -0.41 -27.45
C GLY A 35 -16.60 0.65 -26.34
N VAL A 36 -15.76 0.51 -25.30
CA VAL A 36 -15.58 1.59 -24.32
C VAL A 36 -15.02 2.82 -25.03
N LYS A 37 -15.74 3.92 -25.00
CA LYS A 37 -15.28 5.19 -25.56
C LYS A 37 -14.02 5.62 -24.84
N TRP A 38 -12.97 5.99 -25.55
CA TRP A 38 -11.63 6.34 -25.00
C TRP A 38 -11.70 7.40 -23.89
N TRP A 39 -12.60 8.40 -23.98
CA TRP A 39 -12.76 9.42 -22.95
C TRP A 39 -13.28 8.84 -21.60
N LYS A 40 -14.04 7.72 -21.67
CA LYS A 40 -14.50 7.02 -20.47
C LYS A 40 -13.35 6.31 -19.75
N MET A 41 -12.34 5.85 -20.49
CA MET A 41 -11.12 5.29 -19.91
C MET A 41 -10.31 6.36 -19.15
N LEU A 42 -10.27 7.59 -19.66
CA LEU A 42 -9.60 8.70 -18.96
C LEU A 42 -10.25 9.02 -17.62
N TYR A 43 -11.57 8.82 -17.51
CA TYR A 43 -12.31 9.14 -16.30
C TYR A 43 -12.41 7.96 -15.33
N ASP A 44 -12.80 6.79 -15.84
CA ASP A 44 -13.09 5.60 -15.03
C ASP A 44 -11.89 4.63 -14.91
N GLY A 45 -10.80 4.88 -15.64
CA GLY A 45 -9.80 3.86 -15.91
C GLY A 45 -10.34 2.80 -16.88
N GLY A 46 -9.50 1.86 -17.24
CA GLY A 46 -9.90 0.71 -18.07
C GLY A 46 -8.89 0.34 -19.11
N MET A 47 -9.25 -0.65 -19.93
CA MET A 47 -8.40 -1.22 -20.95
C MET A 47 -9.14 -1.25 -22.27
N THR A 48 -8.41 -1.01 -23.37
CA THR A 48 -8.87 -1.27 -24.73
C THR A 48 -7.92 -2.24 -25.43
N ARG A 49 -8.44 -3.08 -26.31
CA ARG A 49 -7.65 -4.05 -27.10
C ARG A 49 -7.94 -3.88 -28.58
N THR A 50 -6.96 -4.23 -29.41
CA THR A 50 -7.15 -4.38 -30.85
C THR A 50 -8.10 -5.54 -31.14
N ALA A 51 -8.65 -5.59 -32.37
CA ALA A 51 -9.51 -6.69 -32.81
C ALA A 51 -8.80 -8.06 -32.77
N SER A 52 -7.48 -8.10 -32.95
CA SER A 52 -6.68 -9.32 -32.79
C SER A 52 -6.47 -9.74 -31.33
N GLY A 53 -6.78 -8.84 -30.36
CA GLY A 53 -6.52 -9.03 -28.94
C GLY A 53 -5.06 -8.99 -28.51
N GLN A 54 -4.13 -8.82 -29.46
CA GLN A 54 -2.70 -8.85 -29.18
C GLN A 54 -2.17 -7.56 -28.56
N TRP A 55 -2.64 -6.40 -29.00
CA TRP A 55 -2.25 -5.11 -28.46
C TRP A 55 -3.31 -4.57 -27.52
N TYR A 56 -2.90 -3.97 -26.43
CA TYR A 56 -3.80 -3.29 -25.53
C TYR A 56 -3.18 -2.01 -24.97
N MET A 57 -4.03 -1.11 -24.54
CA MET A 57 -3.70 0.07 -23.78
C MET A 57 -4.57 0.09 -22.53
N GLU A 58 -3.97 0.32 -21.39
CA GLU A 58 -4.64 0.44 -20.10
C GLU A 58 -4.34 1.80 -19.47
N ILE A 59 -5.36 2.42 -18.91
CA ILE A 59 -5.26 3.55 -17.99
C ILE A 59 -5.73 3.01 -16.64
N PRO A 60 -4.83 2.76 -15.67
CA PRO A 60 -5.17 1.95 -14.49
C PRO A 60 -6.28 2.55 -13.65
N ASP A 61 -6.14 3.79 -13.22
CA ASP A 61 -7.05 4.42 -12.25
C ASP A 61 -7.73 5.70 -12.78
N GLY A 62 -7.67 5.94 -14.09
CA GLY A 62 -8.35 7.04 -14.75
C GLY A 62 -7.96 8.41 -14.17
N ILE A 63 -8.97 9.20 -13.77
CA ILE A 63 -8.75 10.56 -13.26
C ILE A 63 -7.93 10.60 -11.97
N ASN A 64 -7.91 9.53 -11.17
CA ASN A 64 -7.12 9.48 -9.93
C ASN A 64 -5.62 9.37 -10.20
N ASP A 65 -5.25 8.72 -11.30
CA ASP A 65 -3.87 8.69 -11.75
C ASP A 65 -3.44 9.98 -12.42
N LEU A 66 -4.40 10.76 -12.95
CA LEU A 66 -4.12 12.00 -13.65
C LEU A 66 -3.72 13.15 -12.73
N SER A 67 -4.10 13.09 -11.44
CA SER A 67 -3.86 14.19 -10.52
C SER A 67 -3.59 13.74 -9.09
N VAL A 68 -2.59 14.35 -8.47
CA VAL A 68 -2.21 14.13 -7.08
C VAL A 68 -1.97 15.48 -6.42
N MET A 69 -2.25 15.59 -5.13
CA MET A 69 -2.02 16.79 -4.34
C MET A 69 -1.29 16.43 -3.05
N ASN A 70 -0.14 17.06 -2.84
CA ASN A 70 0.65 16.94 -1.63
C ASN A 70 1.37 18.26 -1.33
N PHE A 71 1.98 18.39 -0.16
CA PHE A 71 2.63 19.65 0.25
C PHE A 71 3.96 19.90 -0.46
N VAL A 72 4.61 18.89 -1.02
CA VAL A 72 5.89 19.02 -1.74
C VAL A 72 5.68 19.46 -3.18
N ASP A 73 4.90 18.69 -3.94
CA ASP A 73 4.67 18.95 -5.35
C ASP A 73 3.57 19.98 -5.60
N GLY A 74 2.77 20.29 -4.56
CA GLY A 74 1.53 21.01 -4.69
C GLY A 74 0.49 20.16 -5.43
N TYR A 75 -0.15 20.74 -6.42
CA TYR A 75 -0.97 20.00 -7.36
C TYR A 75 -0.07 19.45 -8.47
N SER A 76 -0.09 18.15 -8.68
CA SER A 76 0.62 17.50 -9.78
C SER A 76 -0.35 16.76 -10.69
N PHE A 77 -0.16 16.87 -11.98
CA PHE A 77 -1.02 16.26 -12.98
C PHE A 77 -0.24 15.75 -14.18
N GLY A 78 -0.79 14.74 -14.84
CA GLY A 78 -0.22 14.16 -16.04
C GLY A 78 -0.69 12.73 -16.31
N PRO A 79 -0.38 12.19 -17.49
CA PRO A 79 -0.83 10.87 -17.90
C PRO A 79 -0.09 9.74 -17.19
N HIS A 80 -0.84 8.66 -16.94
CA HIS A 80 -0.33 7.35 -16.60
C HIS A 80 -0.98 6.33 -17.53
N ALA A 81 -0.18 5.56 -18.28
CA ALA A 81 -0.67 4.58 -19.23
C ALA A 81 0.24 3.36 -19.31
N ILE A 82 -0.35 2.22 -19.61
CA ILE A 82 0.33 0.95 -19.89
C ILE A 82 -0.02 0.54 -21.32
N PHE A 83 1.00 0.31 -22.13
CA PHE A 83 0.88 -0.27 -23.46
C PHE A 83 1.39 -1.69 -23.43
N GLY A 84 0.60 -2.63 -23.89
CA GLY A 84 0.96 -4.03 -23.81
C GLY A 84 0.78 -4.78 -25.14
N TYR A 85 1.60 -5.78 -25.32
CA TYR A 85 1.55 -6.72 -26.43
C TYR A 85 1.56 -8.16 -25.89
N MET A 86 0.60 -8.96 -26.32
CA MET A 86 0.52 -10.39 -26.02
C MET A 86 0.87 -11.18 -27.28
N SER A 87 1.95 -11.95 -27.21
CA SER A 87 2.39 -12.80 -28.33
C SER A 87 1.48 -14.03 -28.50
N PRO A 88 1.48 -14.67 -29.68
CA PRO A 88 0.78 -15.93 -29.88
C PRO A 88 1.24 -17.06 -28.94
N SER A 89 2.50 -16.98 -28.47
CA SER A 89 3.08 -17.90 -27.46
C SER A 89 2.72 -17.53 -26.02
N ARG A 90 1.75 -16.61 -25.81
CA ARG A 90 1.28 -16.14 -24.50
C ARG A 90 2.34 -15.44 -23.64
N GLN A 91 3.40 -14.95 -24.25
CA GLN A 91 4.31 -14.01 -23.60
C GLN A 91 3.68 -12.61 -23.63
N ARG A 92 3.89 -11.83 -22.59
CA ARG A 92 3.38 -10.47 -22.49
C ARG A 92 4.53 -9.48 -22.34
N PHE A 93 4.47 -8.41 -23.10
CA PHE A 93 5.38 -7.27 -23.02
C PHE A 93 4.57 -6.04 -22.68
N GLU A 94 5.03 -5.26 -21.73
CA GLU A 94 4.39 -4.02 -21.31
C GLU A 94 5.39 -2.88 -21.23
N VAL A 95 4.92 -1.69 -21.61
CA VAL A 95 5.58 -0.41 -21.38
C VAL A 95 4.64 0.40 -20.53
N GLU A 96 5.04 0.74 -19.31
CA GLU A 96 4.32 1.63 -18.41
C GLU A 96 5.05 2.97 -18.34
N GLU A 97 4.30 4.04 -18.50
CA GLU A 97 4.81 5.40 -18.42
C GLU A 97 3.91 6.26 -17.54
N THR A 98 4.53 6.99 -16.62
CA THR A 98 3.89 8.01 -15.80
C THR A 98 4.66 9.29 -15.95
N VAL A 99 4.00 10.34 -16.45
CA VAL A 99 4.58 11.67 -16.60
C VAL A 99 3.70 12.67 -15.88
N ARG A 100 4.25 13.46 -14.95
CA ARG A 100 3.50 14.43 -14.15
C ARG A 100 4.24 15.77 -14.11
N TRP A 101 3.47 16.84 -14.14
CA TRP A 101 3.97 18.19 -13.86
C TRP A 101 3.61 18.58 -12.44
N ALA A 102 4.63 18.80 -11.61
CA ALA A 102 4.48 19.24 -10.22
C ALA A 102 4.47 20.79 -10.18
N VAL A 103 3.30 21.38 -9.91
CA VAL A 103 3.07 22.83 -10.07
C VAL A 103 3.89 23.66 -9.10
N SER A 104 3.92 23.29 -7.82
CA SER A 104 4.64 24.09 -6.80
C SER A 104 6.15 24.01 -6.95
N ARG A 105 6.66 22.96 -7.57
CA ARG A 105 8.09 22.75 -7.82
C ARG A 105 8.54 23.21 -9.20
N GLU A 106 7.59 23.51 -10.10
CA GLU A 106 7.86 23.76 -11.53
C GLU A 106 8.73 22.65 -12.17
N ALA A 107 8.44 21.39 -11.82
CA ALA A 107 9.25 20.24 -12.16
C ALA A 107 8.47 19.17 -12.91
N LEU A 108 9.12 18.59 -13.94
CA LEU A 108 8.63 17.41 -14.61
C LEU A 108 9.12 16.15 -13.89
N LEU A 109 8.20 15.31 -13.50
CA LEU A 109 8.43 14.00 -12.92
C LEU A 109 8.06 12.95 -13.98
N ALA A 110 8.96 12.01 -14.24
CA ALA A 110 8.73 10.96 -15.23
C ALA A 110 9.30 9.64 -14.72
N LYS A 111 8.49 8.59 -14.77
CA LYS A 111 8.85 7.22 -14.38
C LYS A 111 8.33 6.26 -15.42
N GLY A 112 9.19 5.32 -15.83
CA GLY A 112 8.83 4.29 -16.81
C GLY A 112 9.25 2.90 -16.38
N ALA A 113 8.58 1.88 -16.95
CA ALA A 113 8.93 0.48 -16.78
C ALA A 113 8.71 -0.32 -18.06
N LEU A 114 9.63 -1.21 -18.33
CA LEU A 114 9.54 -2.22 -19.41
C LEU A 114 9.40 -3.58 -18.73
N ARG A 115 8.30 -4.28 -18.97
CA ARG A 115 8.02 -5.59 -18.38
C ARG A 115 7.92 -6.66 -19.44
N TRP A 116 8.52 -7.78 -19.15
CA TRP A 116 8.31 -9.02 -19.85
C TRP A 116 7.78 -10.07 -18.89
N TYR A 117 6.73 -10.77 -19.32
CA TYR A 117 6.18 -11.91 -18.62
C TYR A 117 6.33 -13.15 -19.49
N SER A 118 6.82 -14.23 -18.92
CA SER A 118 6.83 -15.54 -19.56
C SER A 118 5.42 -16.03 -19.81
N PRO A 119 5.24 -17.10 -20.63
CA PRO A 119 3.98 -17.82 -20.69
C PRO A 119 3.49 -18.19 -19.29
N VAL A 120 2.17 -18.21 -19.14
CA VAL A 120 1.43 -18.38 -17.87
C VAL A 120 1.94 -19.56 -17.03
N GLU A 121 2.36 -20.63 -17.69
CA GLU A 121 2.83 -21.87 -17.03
C GLU A 121 4.15 -21.67 -16.25
N ARG A 122 4.93 -20.66 -16.56
CA ARG A 122 6.23 -20.39 -15.91
C ARG A 122 6.19 -19.23 -14.91
N ALA A 123 5.23 -18.31 -15.06
CA ALA A 123 4.98 -17.18 -14.18
C ALA A 123 6.24 -16.32 -13.85
N VAL A 124 7.19 -16.23 -14.80
CA VAL A 124 8.41 -15.41 -14.63
C VAL A 124 8.14 -14.00 -15.11
N MET A 125 8.54 -13.01 -14.34
CA MET A 125 8.50 -11.59 -14.70
C MET A 125 9.91 -10.99 -14.66
N VAL A 126 10.23 -10.19 -15.66
CA VAL A 126 11.42 -9.33 -15.72
C VAL A 126 10.96 -7.91 -15.96
N GLU A 127 11.38 -6.96 -15.12
CA GLU A 127 11.07 -5.55 -15.25
C GLU A 127 12.35 -4.71 -15.21
N LEU A 128 12.52 -3.85 -16.19
CA LEU A 128 13.47 -2.73 -16.16
C LEU A 128 12.67 -1.46 -15.88
N HIS A 129 13.07 -0.69 -14.89
CA HIS A 129 12.39 0.55 -14.54
C HIS A 129 13.38 1.65 -14.23
N GLY A 130 12.89 2.88 -14.25
CA GLY A 130 13.65 4.02 -13.82
C GLY A 130 12.90 5.32 -14.04
N GLY A 131 13.42 6.37 -13.43
CA GLY A 131 12.85 7.69 -13.58
C GLY A 131 13.10 8.60 -12.39
N ARG A 132 12.47 9.77 -12.45
CA ARG A 132 12.47 10.77 -11.38
C ARG A 132 11.04 10.96 -10.89
N HIS A 133 10.82 10.74 -9.61
CA HIS A 133 9.50 10.81 -8.99
C HIS A 133 9.60 11.24 -7.53
N THR A 134 8.46 11.58 -6.96
CA THR A 134 8.31 11.87 -5.53
C THR A 134 7.74 10.63 -4.85
N GLU A 135 8.35 10.20 -3.76
CA GLU A 135 7.99 9.00 -3.00
C GLU A 135 7.94 9.33 -1.50
N ASP A 136 7.16 8.58 -0.74
CA ASP A 136 7.12 8.69 0.71
C ASP A 136 8.41 8.11 1.32
N TYR A 137 8.82 8.59 2.50
CA TYR A 137 9.94 7.98 3.24
C TYR A 137 9.63 6.53 3.60
N ASP A 138 8.35 6.23 3.84
CA ASP A 138 7.88 4.86 3.97
C ASP A 138 7.57 4.26 2.58
N HIS A 139 8.30 3.23 2.20
CA HIS A 139 8.10 2.53 0.92
C HIS A 139 6.72 1.86 0.80
N ASP A 140 6.03 1.63 1.92
CA ASP A 140 4.68 1.07 1.99
C ASP A 140 3.74 1.98 2.76
N PRO A 141 3.42 3.16 2.19
CA PRO A 141 2.66 4.17 2.91
C PRO A 141 1.26 3.67 3.28
N THR A 142 0.93 3.83 4.54
CA THR A 142 -0.34 3.44 5.15
C THR A 142 -1.56 3.99 4.44
N MET A 143 -1.44 5.18 3.87
CA MET A 143 -2.52 5.91 3.23
C MET A 143 -2.34 5.91 1.71
N PRO A 144 -3.36 5.58 0.92
CA PRO A 144 -3.28 5.76 -0.54
C PRO A 144 -3.24 7.24 -0.91
N MET A 145 -2.57 7.54 -2.02
CA MET A 145 -2.41 8.89 -2.54
C MET A 145 -3.74 9.63 -2.74
N SER A 146 -4.80 8.94 -3.13
CA SER A 146 -6.15 9.51 -3.28
C SER A 146 -6.78 9.96 -1.96
N GLN A 147 -6.53 9.24 -0.86
CA GLN A 147 -6.97 9.67 0.47
C GLN A 147 -6.13 10.84 0.96
N SER A 148 -4.84 10.86 0.63
CA SER A 148 -3.97 12.01 0.88
C SER A 148 -4.48 13.28 0.18
N LEU A 149 -5.01 13.17 -1.04
CA LEU A 149 -5.64 14.30 -1.74
C LEU A 149 -6.75 14.93 -0.89
N LEU A 150 -7.61 14.13 -0.26
CA LEU A 150 -8.66 14.62 0.63
C LEU A 150 -8.09 15.20 1.92
N ALA A 151 -7.20 14.47 2.58
CA ALA A 151 -6.59 14.92 3.82
C ALA A 151 -5.85 16.24 3.61
N THR A 152 -5.05 16.36 2.56
CA THR A 152 -4.29 17.55 2.20
C THR A 152 -5.19 18.65 1.66
N GLY A 153 -6.02 18.36 0.66
CA GLY A 153 -6.80 19.37 -0.07
C GLY A 153 -7.97 19.95 0.72
N ILE A 154 -8.59 19.15 1.58
CA ILE A 154 -9.73 19.58 2.41
C ILE A 154 -9.24 20.08 3.78
N PHE A 155 -8.53 19.20 4.51
CA PHE A 155 -8.19 19.45 5.91
C PHE A 155 -6.82 20.08 6.12
N GLY A 156 -5.98 20.16 5.09
CA GLY A 156 -4.61 20.66 5.19
C GLY A 156 -3.69 19.76 6.02
N TRP A 157 -3.98 18.48 6.11
CA TRP A 157 -3.19 17.53 6.87
C TRP A 157 -2.09 16.93 6.02
N ASN A 158 -0.85 16.99 6.50
CA ASN A 158 0.31 16.43 5.83
C ASN A 158 0.65 15.06 6.40
N HIS A 159 0.05 14.01 5.83
CA HIS A 159 0.35 12.64 6.21
C HIS A 159 1.60 12.09 5.52
N TYR A 160 1.84 12.52 4.28
CA TYR A 160 3.00 12.11 3.51
C TYR A 160 4.21 12.96 3.84
N LYS A 161 5.33 12.29 4.06
CA LYS A 161 6.64 12.90 4.14
C LYS A 161 7.42 12.43 2.91
N LEU A 162 7.68 13.36 2.00
CA LEU A 162 8.08 13.01 0.64
C LEU A 162 9.53 13.40 0.38
N LEU A 163 10.21 12.54 -0.33
CA LEU A 163 11.52 12.79 -0.91
C LEU A 163 11.45 12.68 -2.44
N GLU A 164 12.39 13.30 -3.12
CA GLU A 164 12.61 13.06 -4.54
C GLU A 164 13.54 11.87 -4.71
N ARG A 165 13.12 10.92 -5.53
CA ARG A 165 13.91 9.75 -5.90
C ARG A 165 14.16 9.74 -7.40
N THR A 166 15.40 9.53 -7.80
CA THR A 166 15.80 9.20 -9.15
C THR A 166 16.41 7.82 -9.13
N ASP A 167 15.82 6.87 -9.82
CA ASP A 167 16.23 5.47 -9.78
C ASP A 167 16.35 4.85 -11.16
N ALA A 168 17.11 3.77 -11.21
CA ALA A 168 17.15 2.83 -12.33
C ALA A 168 17.39 1.43 -11.77
N GLY A 169 16.58 0.46 -12.20
CA GLY A 169 16.65 -0.86 -11.59
C GLY A 169 16.08 -1.98 -12.43
N LEU A 170 16.33 -3.19 -11.92
CA LEU A 170 15.89 -4.47 -12.46
C LEU A 170 15.08 -5.21 -11.38
N ARG A 171 13.87 -5.65 -11.73
CA ARG A 171 13.08 -6.57 -10.90
C ARG A 171 12.91 -7.90 -11.59
N LEU A 172 13.07 -8.96 -10.81
CA LEU A 172 12.80 -10.33 -11.21
C LEU A 172 11.81 -10.95 -10.25
N ALA A 173 10.84 -11.68 -10.77
CA ALA A 173 9.94 -12.48 -9.96
C ALA A 173 9.72 -13.83 -10.63
N PHE A 174 9.88 -14.92 -9.88
CA PHE A 174 9.72 -16.26 -10.39
C PHE A 174 9.35 -17.25 -9.27
N PRO A 175 8.50 -18.25 -9.58
CA PRO A 175 8.20 -19.33 -8.66
C PRO A 175 9.33 -20.38 -8.68
N VAL A 176 9.58 -20.99 -7.53
CA VAL A 176 10.44 -22.16 -7.38
C VAL A 176 9.57 -23.33 -6.91
N GLY A 177 9.21 -24.20 -7.80
CA GLY A 177 8.17 -25.21 -7.55
C GLY A 177 6.79 -24.57 -7.42
N ASN A 178 5.95 -25.15 -6.54
CA ASN A 178 4.59 -24.66 -6.32
C ASN A 178 4.45 -23.77 -5.08
N ASP A 179 5.37 -23.91 -4.12
CA ASP A 179 5.20 -23.38 -2.78
C ASP A 179 6.08 -22.15 -2.47
N LEU A 180 7.08 -21.84 -3.31
CA LEU A 180 8.03 -20.75 -3.10
C LEU A 180 8.01 -19.75 -4.24
N ASP A 181 7.72 -18.49 -3.93
CA ASP A 181 7.88 -17.34 -4.83
C ASP A 181 9.12 -16.56 -4.42
N VAL A 182 9.98 -16.26 -5.38
CA VAL A 182 11.20 -15.46 -5.19
C VAL A 182 11.07 -14.16 -5.97
N ARG A 183 11.41 -13.05 -5.32
CA ARG A 183 11.49 -11.74 -5.94
C ARG A 183 12.84 -11.11 -5.62
N MET A 184 13.38 -10.46 -6.60
CA MET A 184 14.62 -9.71 -6.50
C MET A 184 14.42 -8.33 -7.12
N HIS A 185 14.91 -7.31 -6.46
CA HIS A 185 14.97 -5.95 -6.97
C HIS A 185 16.38 -5.41 -6.76
N LEU A 186 17.06 -5.09 -7.83
CA LEU A 186 18.36 -4.42 -7.83
C LEU A 186 18.17 -3.03 -8.42
N ALA A 187 18.53 -1.99 -7.68
CA ALA A 187 18.40 -0.62 -8.12
C ALA A 187 19.62 0.21 -7.73
N TRP A 188 19.94 1.19 -8.54
CA TRP A 188 20.68 2.37 -8.15
C TRP A 188 19.69 3.49 -7.95
N GLU A 189 19.85 4.25 -6.88
CA GLU A 189 18.97 5.36 -6.53
C GLU A 189 19.73 6.56 -5.98
N ARG A 190 19.23 7.73 -6.33
CA ARG A 190 19.59 9.02 -5.76
C ARG A 190 18.39 9.58 -5.04
N ARG A 191 18.57 9.90 -3.78
CA ARG A 191 17.56 10.50 -2.90
C ARG A 191 17.86 11.96 -2.66
N ARG A 192 16.83 12.80 -2.58
CA ARG A 192 16.89 14.19 -2.21
C ARG A 192 15.79 14.53 -1.23
N GLU A 193 16.16 15.21 -0.17
CA GLU A 193 15.19 15.82 0.73
C GLU A 193 14.45 16.96 0.04
N MET A 194 13.18 17.12 0.37
CA MET A 194 12.30 18.10 -0.23
C MET A 194 11.64 18.96 0.83
N GLU A 195 11.49 20.23 0.52
CA GLU A 195 10.76 21.16 1.37
C GLU A 195 9.27 21.19 1.01
N ASN A 196 8.44 21.45 2.01
CA ASN A 196 7.01 21.70 1.80
C ASN A 196 6.77 23.12 1.30
N HIS A 197 5.81 23.23 0.40
CA HIS A 197 5.26 24.52 -0.02
C HIS A 197 3.99 24.86 0.76
N LYS A 198 3.72 26.15 0.97
CA LYS A 198 2.43 26.57 1.50
C LYS A 198 1.33 26.25 0.51
N LEU A 199 0.33 25.53 0.95
CA LEU A 199 -0.78 25.09 0.12
C LEU A 199 -2.08 25.74 0.60
N THR A 200 -2.84 26.31 -0.32
CA THR A 200 -4.19 26.80 -0.04
C THR A 200 -5.16 25.63 -0.16
N THR A 201 -5.85 25.33 0.92
CA THR A 201 -6.84 24.27 1.03
C THR A 201 -8.24 24.87 1.21
N ILE A 202 -9.28 24.01 1.25
CA ILE A 202 -10.65 24.49 1.47
C ILE A 202 -10.80 25.20 2.82
N PHE A 203 -10.08 24.74 3.85
CA PHE A 203 -10.16 25.31 5.21
C PHE A 203 -8.98 26.23 5.57
N GLY A 204 -8.29 26.79 4.60
CA GLY A 204 -7.25 27.77 4.81
C GLY A 204 -5.93 27.45 4.14
N THR A 205 -4.90 28.21 4.49
CA THR A 205 -3.54 28.00 4.02
C THR A 205 -2.73 27.33 5.13
N HIS A 206 -2.15 26.20 4.83
CA HIS A 206 -1.37 25.40 5.76
C HIS A 206 0.09 25.34 5.29
N GLY A 207 1.01 25.38 6.24
CA GLY A 207 2.43 25.07 6.02
C GLY A 207 2.85 24.08 7.10
N GLN A 208 3.39 22.96 6.71
CA GLN A 208 3.84 21.93 7.62
C GLN A 208 5.21 21.42 7.17
N ASP A 209 6.01 20.96 8.14
CA ASP A 209 7.31 20.37 7.83
C ASP A 209 7.15 19.09 7.03
N ASN A 210 8.05 18.87 6.08
CA ASN A 210 8.13 17.61 5.34
C ASN A 210 8.94 16.53 6.10
N VAL A 211 9.60 16.92 7.18
CA VAL A 211 10.43 16.01 7.97
C VAL A 211 9.56 15.13 8.86
N PRO A 212 9.77 13.80 8.85
CA PRO A 212 9.09 12.89 9.76
C PRO A 212 9.38 13.21 11.23
N ARG A 213 8.42 12.85 12.09
CA ARG A 213 8.53 13.00 13.54
C ARG A 213 8.61 11.64 14.19
N LEU A 214 9.68 11.46 14.95
CA LEU A 214 9.98 10.22 15.65
C LEU A 214 9.79 10.41 17.15
N ARG A 215 9.41 9.36 17.84
CA ARG A 215 9.43 9.34 19.29
C ARG A 215 10.82 8.96 19.77
N VAL A 216 11.50 9.86 20.47
CA VAL A 216 12.85 9.64 21.01
C VAL A 216 12.78 9.43 22.52
N GLY A 217 13.32 8.27 22.99
CA GLY A 217 13.40 7.95 24.42
C GLY A 217 12.24 7.12 24.95
N LYS A 218 12.52 6.29 25.96
CA LYS A 218 11.60 5.26 26.49
C LYS A 218 10.31 5.80 27.13
N THR A 219 10.32 7.05 27.56
CA THR A 219 9.23 7.71 28.30
C THR A 219 8.81 9.03 27.68
N ALA A 220 9.42 9.44 26.56
CA ALA A 220 9.11 10.72 25.94
C ALA A 220 7.69 10.72 25.37
N SER A 221 6.92 11.70 25.79
CA SER A 221 5.59 12.00 25.20
C SER A 221 5.69 12.87 23.94
N GLU A 222 6.87 13.46 23.70
CA GLU A 222 7.10 14.40 22.61
C GLU A 222 7.69 13.71 21.39
N LEU A 223 7.18 14.09 20.23
CA LEU A 223 7.72 13.70 18.93
C LEU A 223 8.77 14.71 18.51
N MET A 224 9.98 14.25 18.19
CA MET A 224 11.07 15.09 17.67
C MET A 224 11.16 14.93 16.14
N LEU A 225 11.53 16.03 15.48
CA LEU A 225 11.84 15.98 14.06
C LEU A 225 13.09 15.12 13.84
N TYR A 226 13.07 14.34 12.77
CA TYR A 226 14.26 13.64 12.31
C TYR A 226 15.29 14.65 11.80
N ASP A 227 16.53 14.53 12.25
CA ASP A 227 17.64 15.43 11.92
C ASP A 227 18.78 14.73 11.15
N GLY A 228 18.56 13.48 10.73
CA GLY A 228 19.53 12.72 9.97
C GLY A 228 19.54 13.10 8.49
N GLU A 229 20.60 12.72 7.82
CA GLU A 229 20.81 13.02 6.40
C GLU A 229 20.03 12.08 5.48
N THR A 230 19.34 12.64 4.48
CA THR A 230 18.54 11.90 3.51
C THR A 230 19.15 11.94 2.10
N ASP A 231 19.87 13.02 1.76
CA ASP A 231 20.45 13.21 0.42
C ASP A 231 21.61 12.26 0.16
N GLY A 232 21.53 11.52 -0.94
CA GLY A 232 22.65 10.66 -1.33
C GLY A 232 22.34 9.64 -2.41
N ASP A 233 23.38 8.97 -2.84
CA ASP A 233 23.36 7.92 -3.86
C ASP A 233 23.67 6.57 -3.22
N MET A 234 22.94 5.52 -3.64
CA MET A 234 23.18 4.16 -3.19
C MET A 234 22.74 3.11 -4.21
N ALA A 235 23.31 1.94 -4.11
CA ALA A 235 22.78 0.71 -4.73
C ALA A 235 21.98 -0.06 -3.68
N LEU A 236 20.83 -0.59 -4.06
CA LEU A 236 19.92 -1.33 -3.21
C LEU A 236 19.65 -2.70 -3.84
N LEU A 237 19.73 -3.75 -3.04
CA LEU A 237 19.29 -5.08 -3.39
C LEU A 237 18.22 -5.54 -2.39
N ASN A 238 16.98 -5.71 -2.87
CA ASN A 238 15.90 -6.31 -2.09
C ASN A 238 15.69 -7.75 -2.55
N LEU A 239 15.58 -8.66 -1.60
CA LEU A 239 15.24 -10.05 -1.83
C LEU A 239 14.01 -10.41 -1.00
N GLU A 240 13.02 -11.03 -1.64
CA GLU A 240 11.81 -11.48 -0.98
C GLU A 240 11.56 -12.95 -1.32
N PHE A 241 11.42 -13.76 -0.29
CA PHE A 241 11.12 -15.18 -0.36
C PHE A 241 9.76 -15.42 0.30
N ASN A 242 8.77 -15.88 -0.45
CA ASN A 242 7.44 -16.19 0.06
C ASN A 242 7.21 -17.69 -0.07
N TYR A 243 7.08 -18.37 1.04
CA TYR A 243 6.81 -19.80 1.09
C TYR A 243 5.43 -20.07 1.69
N GLN A 244 4.62 -20.86 1.00
CA GLN A 244 3.33 -21.32 1.50
C GLN A 244 3.09 -22.76 1.09
N PHE A 245 3.11 -23.67 2.05
CA PHE A 245 2.87 -25.10 1.81
C PHE A 245 1.48 -25.36 1.25
N GLY A 246 1.41 -26.31 0.29
CA GLY A 246 0.14 -26.74 -0.30
C GLY A 246 -0.53 -25.71 -1.19
N GLN A 247 0.21 -24.72 -1.68
CA GLN A 247 -0.27 -23.77 -2.67
C GLN A 247 -0.44 -24.49 -4.03
N GLN A 248 -1.55 -24.25 -4.70
CA GLN A 248 -1.80 -24.81 -6.02
C GLN A 248 -1.94 -23.67 -7.04
N HIS A 249 -1.26 -23.81 -8.15
CA HIS A 249 -1.43 -22.94 -9.30
C HIS A 249 -2.60 -23.46 -10.14
N VAL A 250 -3.65 -22.69 -10.25
CA VAL A 250 -4.80 -22.98 -11.10
C VAL A 250 -4.73 -22.07 -12.32
N VAL A 251 -4.64 -22.68 -13.48
CA VAL A 251 -4.57 -21.93 -14.75
C VAL A 251 -5.99 -21.80 -15.30
N PHE A 252 -6.43 -20.54 -15.49
CA PHE A 252 -7.67 -20.19 -16.16
C PHE A 252 -7.35 -19.44 -17.45
N ASP A 253 -7.69 -19.99 -18.62
CA ASP A 253 -7.47 -19.40 -19.94
C ASP A 253 -6.06 -18.79 -20.12
N ASP A 254 -5.89 -17.54 -19.73
CA ASP A 254 -4.66 -16.75 -19.83
C ASP A 254 -4.13 -16.28 -18.47
N MET A 255 -4.63 -16.83 -17.37
CA MET A 255 -4.29 -16.47 -16.00
C MET A 255 -3.86 -17.67 -15.16
N THR A 256 -2.77 -17.52 -14.40
CA THR A 256 -2.47 -18.43 -13.29
C THR A 256 -2.92 -17.77 -11.99
N CYS A 257 -3.86 -18.39 -11.30
CA CYS A 257 -4.29 -17.98 -9.98
C CYS A 257 -3.70 -18.91 -8.93
N LEU A 258 -3.21 -18.32 -7.83
CA LEU A 258 -2.84 -19.11 -6.67
C LEU A 258 -4.09 -19.48 -5.89
N SER A 259 -4.29 -20.77 -5.63
CA SER A 259 -5.37 -21.19 -4.74
C SER A 259 -5.06 -20.78 -3.30
N ARG A 260 -6.10 -20.46 -2.53
CA ARG A 260 -5.93 -20.23 -1.09
C ARG A 260 -5.46 -21.53 -0.43
N SER A 261 -4.33 -21.47 0.25
CA SER A 261 -3.88 -22.52 1.16
C SER A 261 -4.34 -22.19 2.58
N SER A 262 -4.70 -23.21 3.36
CA SER A 262 -4.99 -23.05 4.79
C SER A 262 -3.73 -23.01 5.67
N TYR A 263 -2.58 -23.28 5.08
CA TYR A 263 -1.31 -23.22 5.80
C TYR A 263 -0.79 -21.78 5.92
N PRO A 264 -0.02 -21.49 6.97
CA PRO A 264 0.63 -20.20 7.10
C PRO A 264 1.54 -19.87 5.91
N ARG A 265 1.62 -18.60 5.56
CA ARG A 265 2.61 -18.06 4.66
C ARG A 265 3.81 -17.57 5.47
N PHE A 266 5.00 -17.96 5.05
CA PHE A 266 6.27 -17.48 5.59
C PHE A 266 6.89 -16.55 4.55
N SER A 267 7.25 -15.34 4.94
CA SER A 267 7.93 -14.38 4.08
C SER A 267 9.22 -13.92 4.75
N LEU A 268 10.32 -13.98 4.01
CA LEU A 268 11.60 -13.41 4.41
C LEU A 268 11.93 -12.29 3.43
N LEU A 269 12.05 -11.07 3.96
CA LEU A 269 12.49 -9.90 3.21
C LEU A 269 13.89 -9.54 3.67
N THR A 270 14.74 -9.20 2.73
CA THR A 270 16.13 -8.80 2.99
C THR A 270 16.49 -7.64 2.12
N ASP A 271 16.96 -6.55 2.73
CA ASP A 271 17.43 -5.38 2.01
C ASP A 271 18.93 -5.18 2.29
N LEU A 272 19.69 -4.97 1.23
CA LEU A 272 21.12 -4.68 1.29
C LEU A 272 21.38 -3.35 0.63
N GLY A 273 21.87 -2.37 1.38
CA GLY A 273 22.25 -1.05 0.90
C GLY A 273 23.76 -0.87 0.83
N MET A 274 24.24 -0.30 -0.29
CA MET A 274 25.66 -0.01 -0.52
C MET A 274 25.81 1.36 -1.20
N GLY A 275 26.66 2.22 -0.64
CA GLY A 275 26.89 3.57 -1.19
C GLY A 275 27.09 4.57 -0.06
N LYS A 276 26.29 5.63 -0.02
CA LYS A 276 26.33 6.57 1.10
C LYS A 276 25.97 5.89 2.43
N TRP A 277 24.99 4.98 2.40
CA TRP A 277 24.57 4.17 3.54
C TRP A 277 24.90 2.70 3.29
N HIS A 278 25.40 2.04 4.33
CA HIS A 278 25.76 0.63 4.30
C HIS A 278 24.94 -0.11 5.36
N PHE A 279 24.05 -0.97 4.90
CA PHE A 279 23.20 -1.74 5.80
C PHE A 279 22.75 -3.08 5.23
N ALA A 280 22.30 -3.94 6.12
CA ALA A 280 21.55 -5.15 5.80
C ALA A 280 20.34 -5.23 6.72
N SER A 281 19.15 -5.37 6.20
CA SER A 281 17.92 -5.60 6.95
C SER A 281 17.35 -6.99 6.67
N PHE A 282 16.72 -7.56 7.70
CA PHE A 282 16.04 -8.85 7.63
C PHE A 282 14.68 -8.71 8.31
N ASP A 283 13.62 -9.10 7.64
CA ASP A 283 12.25 -9.13 8.17
C ASP A 283 11.64 -10.50 7.90
N LEU A 284 11.28 -11.21 8.96
CA LEU A 284 10.56 -12.49 8.88
C LEU A 284 9.10 -12.26 9.24
N ARG A 285 8.19 -12.66 8.34
CA ARG A 285 6.75 -12.54 8.52
C ARG A 285 6.08 -13.91 8.45
N ILE A 286 5.12 -14.13 9.34
CA ILE A 286 4.26 -15.31 9.35
C ILE A 286 2.82 -14.82 9.34
N SER A 287 2.07 -15.17 8.32
CA SER A 287 0.69 -14.72 8.19
C SER A 287 -0.24 -15.86 7.76
N GLY A 288 -1.50 -15.73 8.08
CA GLY A 288 -2.50 -16.70 7.65
C GLY A 288 -3.93 -16.23 7.95
N THR A 289 -4.86 -16.88 7.25
CA THR A 289 -6.30 -16.70 7.47
C THR A 289 -6.95 -18.07 7.48
N ASN A 290 -7.60 -18.41 8.57
CA ASN A 290 -8.27 -19.71 8.76
C ASN A 290 -9.76 -19.51 9.04
N ASN A 291 -10.60 -20.27 8.35
CA ASN A 291 -12.00 -20.39 8.67
C ASN A 291 -12.17 -21.35 9.84
N LEU A 292 -12.70 -20.88 10.97
CA LEU A 292 -12.83 -21.65 12.21
C LEU A 292 -14.10 -22.53 12.22
N SER A 293 -15.18 -22.08 11.59
CA SER A 293 -16.43 -22.84 11.51
C SER A 293 -17.13 -22.56 10.19
N ARG A 294 -17.48 -23.60 9.45
CA ARG A 294 -18.29 -23.65 8.22
C ARG A 294 -18.42 -22.33 7.41
N GLY A 295 -17.37 -21.48 7.43
CA GLY A 295 -17.28 -20.23 6.67
C GLY A 295 -17.86 -18.98 7.35
N GLU A 296 -18.31 -19.05 8.58
CA GLU A 296 -18.90 -17.90 9.31
C GLU A 296 -17.85 -17.15 10.14
N ASP A 297 -16.94 -17.88 10.81
CA ASP A 297 -15.88 -17.34 11.63
C ASP A 297 -14.55 -17.39 10.91
N GLU A 298 -13.81 -16.28 10.92
CA GLU A 298 -12.52 -16.14 10.28
C GLU A 298 -11.48 -15.61 11.28
N LEU A 299 -10.36 -16.31 11.40
CA LEU A 299 -9.21 -15.89 12.18
C LEU A 299 -8.08 -15.52 11.23
N SER A 300 -7.67 -14.26 11.25
CA SER A 300 -6.51 -13.77 10.51
C SER A 300 -5.41 -13.37 11.49
N TYR A 301 -4.17 -13.63 11.14
CA TYR A 301 -3.01 -13.28 11.96
C TYR A 301 -1.80 -12.89 11.10
N LEU A 302 -0.98 -12.02 11.66
CA LEU A 302 0.31 -11.61 11.14
C LEU A 302 1.26 -11.44 12.32
N VAL A 303 2.40 -12.10 12.26
CA VAL A 303 3.51 -11.90 13.19
C VAL A 303 4.72 -11.58 12.35
N SER A 304 5.40 -10.49 12.67
CA SER A 304 6.64 -10.11 12.01
C SER A 304 7.71 -9.72 13.01
N GLY A 305 8.95 -9.81 12.60
CA GLY A 305 10.08 -9.34 13.37
C GLY A 305 11.34 -9.34 12.55
N GLY A 306 12.19 -8.36 12.84
CA GLY A 306 13.39 -8.17 12.07
C GLY A 306 14.44 -7.35 12.77
N ALA A 307 15.53 -7.15 12.04
CA ALA A 307 16.66 -6.37 12.52
C ALA A 307 17.41 -5.70 11.36
N ILE A 308 17.95 -4.55 11.64
CA ILE A 308 18.82 -3.78 10.74
C ILE A 308 20.23 -3.77 11.31
N TYR A 309 21.19 -4.22 10.51
CA TYR A 309 22.62 -4.12 10.77
C TYR A 309 23.17 -3.01 9.88
N LYS A 310 23.74 -1.98 10.49
CA LYS A 310 24.23 -0.81 9.78
C LYS A 310 25.65 -0.43 10.18
N HIS A 311 26.34 0.21 9.26
CA HIS A 311 27.62 0.85 9.49
C HIS A 311 27.48 2.37 9.36
N GLY A 312 27.58 3.09 10.48
CA GLY A 312 27.30 4.53 10.54
C GLY A 312 25.81 4.86 10.62
N ASP A 313 25.45 6.06 10.18
CA ASP A 313 24.09 6.52 10.15
C ASP A 313 23.32 5.89 8.99
N LEU A 314 22.00 5.88 9.06
CA LEU A 314 21.11 5.31 8.08
C LEU A 314 20.08 6.35 7.69
N SER A 315 19.77 6.44 6.40
CA SER A 315 18.65 7.28 5.95
C SER A 315 17.33 6.77 6.54
N LEU A 316 16.46 7.69 6.90
CA LEU A 316 15.16 7.34 7.48
C LEU A 316 14.34 6.42 6.56
N THR A 317 14.48 6.56 5.25
CA THR A 317 13.81 5.70 4.25
C THR A 317 14.15 4.21 4.41
N ASP A 318 15.32 3.89 4.98
CA ASP A 318 15.78 2.51 5.18
C ASP A 318 15.49 1.99 6.60
N TRP A 319 14.80 2.79 7.43
CA TRP A 319 14.33 2.34 8.73
C TRP A 319 13.11 1.43 8.55
N HIS A 320 12.83 0.62 9.54
CA HIS A 320 11.55 -0.07 9.60
C HIS A 320 10.46 0.88 10.06
N HIS A 321 9.43 1.04 9.23
CA HIS A 321 8.23 1.82 9.52
C HIS A 321 7.07 0.90 9.84
N LEU A 322 6.23 1.32 10.80
CA LEU A 322 5.01 0.60 11.14
C LEU A 322 3.86 1.07 10.24
N ASP A 323 2.98 0.15 9.87
CA ASP A 323 1.70 0.53 9.27
C ASP A 323 0.83 1.24 10.34
N ALA A 324 0.95 2.56 10.43
CA ALA A 324 0.33 3.38 11.46
C ALA A 324 -0.31 4.65 10.90
N SER A 325 -1.54 4.97 11.32
CA SER A 325 -2.20 6.20 10.94
C SER A 325 -3.36 6.53 11.87
N ARG A 326 -3.35 7.72 12.45
CA ARG A 326 -4.47 8.26 13.22
C ARG A 326 -5.60 8.83 12.36
N PHE A 327 -5.46 8.79 11.04
CA PHE A 327 -6.51 9.27 10.17
C PHE A 327 -7.73 8.35 10.27
N TRP A 328 -8.87 8.90 10.63
CA TRP A 328 -10.09 8.15 10.89
C TRP A 328 -10.66 7.43 9.66
N TRP A 329 -10.40 7.95 8.44
CA TRP A 329 -10.77 7.29 7.19
C TRP A 329 -9.61 6.46 6.67
N GLN A 330 -9.75 5.16 6.71
CA GLN A 330 -8.72 4.22 6.30
C GLN A 330 -9.05 3.59 4.93
N LYS A 331 -8.01 3.25 4.17
CA LYS A 331 -8.14 2.59 2.86
C LYS A 331 -8.89 1.27 2.99
N ASP A 332 -8.53 0.51 3.98
CA ASP A 332 -8.91 -0.85 4.22
C ASP A 332 -8.81 -1.12 5.72
N ASN A 333 -9.42 -2.19 6.18
CA ASN A 333 -9.11 -2.68 7.52
C ASN A 333 -7.88 -3.59 7.41
N ALA A 334 -6.71 -2.99 7.17
CA ALA A 334 -5.47 -3.76 7.13
C ALA A 334 -5.22 -4.41 8.50
N LEU A 335 -4.87 -5.69 8.48
CA LEU A 335 -4.59 -6.43 9.70
C LEU A 335 -3.38 -5.87 10.45
N SER A 336 -2.42 -5.25 9.74
CA SER A 336 -1.17 -4.71 10.29
C SER A 336 -1.30 -3.32 10.92
N ARG A 337 -2.44 -2.64 10.77
CA ARG A 337 -2.53 -1.21 11.03
C ARG A 337 -2.77 -0.83 12.48
N PHE A 338 -1.86 0.00 13.02
CA PHE A 338 -2.04 0.72 14.27
C PHE A 338 -2.82 2.02 14.02
N VAL A 339 -3.86 2.27 14.81
CA VAL A 339 -4.75 3.42 14.63
C VAL A 339 -4.56 4.53 15.67
N LEU A 340 -3.77 4.28 16.70
CA LEU A 340 -3.44 5.25 17.75
C LEU A 340 -1.98 5.72 17.69
N LEU A 341 -1.19 5.19 16.77
CA LEU A 341 0.15 5.67 16.47
C LEU A 341 0.13 6.65 15.29
N ASP A 342 0.94 7.69 15.34
CA ASP A 342 1.23 8.53 14.18
C ASP A 342 2.16 7.80 13.21
N ASN A 343 2.06 8.14 11.93
CA ASN A 343 3.02 7.64 10.95
C ASN A 343 4.45 8.03 11.38
N TYR A 344 5.39 7.14 11.21
CA TYR A 344 6.80 7.22 11.66
C TYR A 344 7.05 7.22 13.17
N GLU A 345 6.04 7.32 14.02
CA GLU A 345 6.21 7.54 15.46
C GLU A 345 7.14 6.54 16.14
N LEU A 346 6.99 5.24 15.84
CA LEU A 346 7.80 4.16 16.38
C LEU A 346 8.75 3.53 15.35
N SER A 347 9.10 4.26 14.29
CA SER A 347 10.10 3.80 13.33
C SER A 347 11.43 3.49 14.00
N THR A 348 12.11 2.46 13.52
CA THR A 348 13.34 1.98 14.15
C THR A 348 14.41 1.63 13.12
N ASP A 349 15.64 1.94 13.46
CA ASP A 349 16.86 1.61 12.72
C ASP A 349 17.60 0.38 13.30
N ARG A 350 16.94 -0.41 14.14
CA ARG A 350 17.56 -1.53 14.89
C ARG A 350 16.79 -2.83 14.72
N SER A 351 15.83 -3.08 15.59
CA SER A 351 15.05 -4.30 15.59
C SER A 351 13.60 -4.03 15.97
N TRP A 352 12.71 -4.90 15.55
CA TRP A 352 11.28 -4.81 15.85
C TRP A 352 10.66 -6.19 16.00
N MET A 353 9.52 -6.21 16.63
CA MET A 353 8.62 -7.35 16.69
C MET A 353 7.19 -6.84 16.71
N GLU A 354 6.35 -7.35 15.80
CA GLU A 354 4.95 -7.00 15.66
C GLU A 354 4.08 -8.25 15.69
N GLY A 355 2.89 -8.10 16.23
CA GLY A 355 1.89 -9.16 16.24
C GLY A 355 0.50 -8.58 16.05
N HIS A 356 -0.26 -9.17 15.15
CA HIS A 356 -1.61 -8.74 14.82
C HIS A 356 -2.50 -9.96 14.69
N ILE A 357 -3.70 -9.88 15.28
CA ILE A 357 -4.70 -10.91 15.19
C ILE A 357 -6.07 -10.29 15.01
N GLN A 358 -6.88 -10.87 14.14
CA GLN A 358 -8.27 -10.49 13.93
C GLN A 358 -9.15 -11.73 13.98
N TRP A 359 -10.18 -11.67 14.77
CA TRP A 359 -11.30 -12.60 14.71
C TRP A 359 -12.52 -11.88 14.17
N ALA A 360 -13.08 -12.37 13.07
CA ALA A 360 -14.27 -11.84 12.44
C ALA A 360 -15.37 -12.90 12.42
N SER A 361 -16.60 -12.54 12.82
CA SER A 361 -17.71 -13.47 12.95
C SER A 361 -19.05 -12.80 12.64
N ASP A 362 -19.97 -13.57 12.12
CA ASP A 362 -21.36 -13.17 11.93
C ASP A 362 -22.21 -13.39 13.20
N ARG A 363 -21.62 -13.81 14.33
CA ARG A 363 -22.29 -14.21 15.56
C ARG A 363 -21.66 -13.67 16.85
N MET A 364 -21.20 -12.43 16.83
CA MET A 364 -20.70 -11.77 18.02
C MET A 364 -21.83 -11.04 18.80
N LEU A 365 -21.56 -9.86 19.32
CA LEU A 365 -22.42 -9.12 20.20
C LEU A 365 -23.65 -8.54 19.52
N LEU A 366 -23.46 -7.71 18.49
CA LEU A 366 -24.54 -7.00 17.78
C LEU A 366 -25.29 -7.92 16.84
N THR A 367 -24.61 -8.79 16.15
CA THR A 367 -25.21 -9.78 15.26
C THR A 367 -26.08 -10.77 16.04
N TRP A 368 -25.64 -11.18 17.23
CA TRP A 368 -26.45 -12.00 18.13
C TRP A 368 -27.72 -11.24 18.59
N LEU A 369 -27.58 -9.96 18.95
CA LEU A 369 -28.70 -9.13 19.44
C LEU A 369 -29.73 -8.84 18.34
N THR A 370 -29.26 -8.59 17.11
CA THR A 370 -30.12 -8.20 15.98
C THR A 370 -30.71 -9.38 15.23
N ARG A 371 -30.23 -10.61 15.45
CA ARG A 371 -30.53 -11.84 14.69
C ARG A 371 -30.42 -11.69 13.16
N ASN A 372 -29.63 -10.74 12.69
CA ASN A 372 -29.61 -10.28 11.28
C ASN A 372 -28.19 -10.32 10.72
N GLY A 373 -27.53 -11.50 10.82
CA GLY A 373 -26.15 -11.70 10.35
C GLY A 373 -25.91 -11.53 8.85
N MET A 374 -26.97 -11.36 8.04
CA MET A 374 -26.83 -11.31 6.58
C MET A 374 -26.15 -10.02 6.08
N PHE A 375 -26.18 -8.92 6.82
CA PHE A 375 -25.64 -7.61 6.41
C PHE A 375 -24.56 -7.07 7.33
N LEU A 376 -24.30 -7.74 8.45
CA LEU A 376 -23.40 -7.31 9.49
C LEU A 376 -22.41 -8.42 9.82
N LYS A 377 -21.12 -8.12 9.74
CA LYS A 377 -20.05 -8.96 10.30
C LYS A 377 -19.32 -8.15 11.35
N GLU A 378 -19.04 -8.72 12.50
CA GLU A 378 -18.29 -8.08 13.56
C GLU A 378 -16.86 -8.57 13.56
N TYR A 379 -15.93 -7.75 14.03
CA TYR A 379 -14.54 -8.14 14.19
C TYR A 379 -13.93 -7.57 15.46
N VAL A 380 -13.02 -8.33 16.03
CA VAL A 380 -12.13 -7.91 17.11
C VAL A 380 -10.70 -8.03 16.60
N GLN A 381 -9.91 -6.98 16.80
CA GLN A 381 -8.49 -6.97 16.47
C GLN A 381 -7.66 -6.69 17.70
N ALA A 382 -6.49 -7.30 17.76
CA ALA A 382 -5.46 -6.96 18.73
C ALA A 382 -4.14 -6.79 17.99
N HIS A 383 -3.42 -5.72 18.34
CA HIS A 383 -2.13 -5.38 17.77
C HIS A 383 -1.14 -5.15 18.88
N VAL A 384 0.10 -5.57 18.66
CA VAL A 384 1.20 -5.34 19.58
C VAL A 384 2.47 -5.05 18.80
N VAL A 385 3.24 -4.08 19.27
CA VAL A 385 4.58 -3.80 18.71
C VAL A 385 5.59 -3.56 19.84
N LYS A 386 6.80 -4.01 19.61
CA LYS A 386 7.95 -3.75 20.44
C LYS A 386 9.13 -3.31 19.59
N VAL A 387 9.63 -2.12 19.87
CA VAL A 387 10.91 -1.59 19.37
C VAL A 387 11.88 -1.35 20.55
N PRO A 388 13.20 -1.38 20.36
CA PRO A 388 14.17 -1.25 21.47
C PRO A 388 14.07 0.05 22.23
N THR A 389 13.73 1.12 21.53
CA THR A 389 13.67 2.49 22.06
C THR A 389 12.45 2.77 22.92
N HIS A 390 11.39 1.93 22.82
CA HIS A 390 10.10 2.17 23.46
C HIS A 390 9.60 0.99 24.29
N ARG A 391 8.67 1.28 25.22
CA ARG A 391 7.85 0.25 25.88
C ARG A 391 6.95 -0.42 24.82
N PRO A 392 6.48 -1.66 25.09
CA PRO A 392 5.50 -2.28 24.20
C PRO A 392 4.28 -1.39 24.04
N HIS A 393 3.85 -1.19 22.79
CA HIS A 393 2.57 -0.57 22.46
C HIS A 393 1.59 -1.66 22.02
N TRP A 394 0.34 -1.57 22.46
CA TRP A 394 -0.70 -2.48 22.02
C TRP A 394 -2.04 -1.77 21.89
N GLU A 395 -2.85 -2.28 20.97
CA GLU A 395 -4.17 -1.75 20.66
C GLU A 395 -5.18 -2.90 20.64
N LEU A 396 -6.38 -2.61 21.12
CA LEU A 396 -7.56 -3.46 20.96
C LEU A 396 -8.61 -2.68 20.18
N GLN A 397 -9.12 -3.29 19.13
CA GLN A 397 -10.16 -2.70 18.29
C GLN A 397 -11.36 -3.64 18.21
N TYR A 398 -12.56 -3.07 18.36
CA TYR A 398 -13.82 -3.71 18.03
C TYR A 398 -14.47 -2.95 16.89
N GLY A 399 -15.04 -3.67 15.93
CA GLY A 399 -15.69 -3.02 14.81
C GLY A 399 -16.74 -3.86 14.12
N ILE A 400 -17.44 -3.21 13.20
CA ILE A 400 -18.50 -3.78 12.40
C ILE A 400 -18.20 -3.58 10.91
N ASP A 401 -18.47 -4.60 10.11
CA ASP A 401 -18.46 -4.57 8.65
C ASP A 401 -19.93 -4.61 8.19
N LEU A 402 -20.44 -3.46 7.77
CA LEU A 402 -21.80 -3.28 7.33
C LEU A 402 -21.89 -3.47 5.82
N PHE A 403 -22.76 -4.35 5.36
CA PHE A 403 -22.94 -4.74 3.95
C PHE A 403 -21.67 -5.28 3.28
N ARG A 404 -20.65 -5.67 4.07
CA ARG A 404 -19.34 -6.15 3.62
C ARG A 404 -18.48 -5.12 2.87
N PHE A 405 -18.83 -3.84 2.91
CA PHE A 405 -18.06 -2.78 2.27
C PHE A 405 -17.88 -1.51 3.14
N TRP A 406 -18.69 -1.29 4.16
CA TRP A 406 -18.49 -0.24 5.15
C TRP A 406 -17.97 -0.85 6.44
N LYS A 407 -16.82 -0.40 6.91
CA LYS A 407 -16.29 -0.82 8.19
C LYS A 407 -16.21 0.36 9.14
N PHE A 408 -16.63 0.16 10.36
CA PHE A 408 -16.54 1.11 11.45
C PHE A 408 -15.89 0.43 12.63
N GLY A 409 -14.98 1.12 13.32
CA GLY A 409 -14.29 0.54 14.47
C GLY A 409 -13.98 1.57 15.54
N VAL A 410 -13.81 1.07 16.75
CA VAL A 410 -13.31 1.81 17.91
C VAL A 410 -12.13 1.04 18.46
N ALA A 411 -11.01 1.74 18.62
CA ALA A 411 -9.79 1.18 19.16
C ALA A 411 -9.41 1.88 20.48
N VAL A 412 -8.77 1.14 21.37
CA VAL A 412 -8.14 1.66 22.58
C VAL A 412 -6.70 1.20 22.60
N GLY A 413 -5.77 2.11 22.85
CA GLY A 413 -4.34 1.84 22.84
C GLY A 413 -3.67 2.09 24.19
N PHE A 414 -2.57 1.38 24.39
CA PHE A 414 -1.80 1.42 25.63
C PHE A 414 -0.31 1.38 25.33
N ASP A 415 0.44 2.21 26.04
CA ASP A 415 1.89 2.13 26.10
C ASP A 415 2.24 1.42 27.40
N ASP A 416 2.64 0.13 27.33
CA ASP A 416 2.73 -0.78 28.48
C ASP A 416 1.36 -0.93 29.14
N MET A 417 1.17 -0.51 30.39
CA MET A 417 -0.10 -0.51 31.11
C MET A 417 -0.77 0.87 31.16
N THR A 418 -0.21 1.87 30.51
CA THR A 418 -0.76 3.23 30.52
C THR A 418 -1.67 3.45 29.31
N CYS A 419 -2.94 3.77 29.58
CA CYS A 419 -3.88 4.08 28.49
C CYS A 419 -3.42 5.32 27.74
N ARG A 420 -3.26 5.16 26.40
CA ARG A 420 -2.89 6.24 25.49
C ARG A 420 -4.11 7.04 25.01
N GLY A 421 -5.24 6.36 24.87
CA GLY A 421 -6.47 6.95 24.39
C GLY A 421 -7.31 5.99 23.56
N ALA A 422 -8.32 6.56 22.89
CA ALA A 422 -9.19 5.84 21.99
C ALA A 422 -9.28 6.54 20.64
N ALA A 423 -9.53 5.76 19.58
CA ALA A 423 -9.71 6.26 18.23
C ALA A 423 -10.94 5.63 17.58
N PHE A 424 -11.56 6.38 16.67
CA PHE A 424 -12.60 5.91 15.78
C PHE A 424 -12.00 5.69 14.39
N THR A 425 -12.40 4.61 13.73
CA THR A 425 -11.98 4.30 12.37
C THR A 425 -13.17 4.04 11.48
N MET A 426 -13.05 4.44 10.22
CA MET A 426 -14.01 4.14 9.17
C MET A 426 -13.25 3.76 7.89
N SER A 427 -13.71 2.73 7.19
CA SER A 427 -13.21 2.38 5.87
C SER A 427 -14.34 2.00 4.92
N LEU A 428 -14.10 2.20 3.63
CA LEU A 428 -15.03 1.87 2.57
C LEU A 428 -14.33 1.06 1.49
N ASP A 429 -14.75 -0.20 1.33
CA ASP A 429 -14.32 -1.06 0.22
C ASP A 429 -15.23 -0.85 -1.00
N ILE A 430 -14.81 0.03 -1.88
CA ILE A 430 -15.61 0.45 -3.05
C ILE A 430 -15.80 -0.67 -4.05
N ASN A 431 -14.82 -1.57 -4.19
CA ASN A 431 -14.97 -2.70 -5.11
C ASN A 431 -16.08 -3.63 -4.67
N LYS A 432 -16.15 -3.96 -3.39
CA LYS A 432 -17.27 -4.75 -2.85
C LYS A 432 -18.59 -4.02 -2.95
N ALA A 433 -18.62 -2.70 -2.76
CA ALA A 433 -19.83 -1.88 -2.94
C ALA A 433 -20.33 -1.93 -4.40
N ARG A 434 -19.42 -1.90 -5.36
CA ARG A 434 -19.72 -1.99 -6.80
C ARG A 434 -20.24 -3.38 -7.17
N ASP A 435 -19.64 -4.45 -6.66
CA ASP A 435 -20.09 -5.83 -6.88
C ASP A 435 -21.48 -6.07 -6.28
N PHE A 436 -21.76 -5.48 -5.11
CA PHE A 436 -23.07 -5.54 -4.48
C PHE A 436 -24.15 -4.84 -5.34
N LYS A 437 -23.84 -3.70 -5.96
CA LYS A 437 -24.74 -3.00 -6.88
C LYS A 437 -25.01 -3.83 -8.14
N ASN A 438 -24.00 -4.46 -8.71
CA ASN A 438 -24.13 -5.25 -9.92
C ASN A 438 -24.95 -6.53 -9.70
N LYS A 439 -24.84 -7.16 -8.52
CA LYS A 439 -25.65 -8.33 -8.13
C LYS A 439 -27.13 -8.01 -7.92
N LYS A 440 -27.48 -6.76 -7.61
CA LYS A 440 -28.90 -6.32 -7.52
C LYS A 440 -29.54 -6.01 -8.85
N GLN A 441 -28.75 -5.91 -9.92
CA GLN A 441 -29.24 -5.62 -11.28
C GLN A 441 -29.34 -6.87 -12.16
N GLN A 442 -28.92 -8.02 -11.66
CA GLN A 442 -29.17 -9.37 -12.21
C GLN A 442 -30.32 -10.05 -11.46
#